data_bf897d4b6105606b65ca319fd8e65ca7
#
_entry.id   bf897d4b6105606b65ca319fd8e65ca7
#
_cell.length_a   1.000
_cell.length_b   1.000
_cell.length_c   1.000
_cell.angle_alpha   90.00
_cell.angle_beta   90.00
_cell.angle_gamma   90.00
#
_symmetry.space_group_name_H-M   'P 1'
#
loop_
_entity.id
_entity.type
_entity.pdbx_description
1 polymer ?
#
loop_
_entity_poly.entity_id
_entity_poly.type
_entity_poly.pdbx_seq_one_letter_code
_entity_poly.pdbx_strand_id
1 'polypeptide(L)'
;MDFNWGEGNAPNDIVHLGEASLSTDDNIVNTFTPLNFDATTFTPDFGFDLSTDIFTCTADNTIYQFNYGARFVWSDVSSALQVRWLKTSGGVTTVINLQGTVVTSGSLPFQYLYQGTINVTLDDGDTLQFQAVSTVSSGIKCTSALITGSVTFTTMTNSILLNTLRGDLGQWEYLKGFFNMFNLVVLQDKNNPNNLIIEPYNDIFIKNTSGTSLASRSILHDWTDKIDVTEIKLSPLELVKKTIFKYVDDDGDYPRNLYKNTTNKDYGSYSYPSSLNPDLTLLTGEEEILATPFASTVVKPIADYLGEFIVPVIYSSNDDNTEFESFNNKPRILYKVSASPFTLSGSVTYKIPTQNSVSGENAEDYLRFSHTSALPSTIDDSDLNYGEIQLIGTVGDSPVDNLYNTYWSPYYDELYNSDTRYMTLKVNLNAADINQFNFFDQVMIKNRNYRVNKIEYKPNDLSTVEFILIP
;
A
#
# COMPACT_ATOMS: atom_id res chain seq x y z
N MET A 1 -2.84 2.88 -14.56
CA MET A 1 -2.23 1.96 -13.57
C MET A 1 -2.67 0.56 -13.91
N ASP A 2 -1.79 -0.23 -14.52
CA ASP A 2 -2.02 -1.67 -14.66
C ASP A 2 -1.66 -2.33 -13.33
N PHE A 3 -2.67 -2.62 -12.53
CA PHE A 3 -2.48 -3.52 -11.40
C PHE A 3 -2.51 -4.95 -11.94
N ASN A 4 -1.34 -5.46 -12.29
CA ASN A 4 -1.22 -6.86 -12.63
C ASN A 4 -1.25 -7.68 -11.32
N TRP A 5 -2.43 -8.18 -11.00
CA TRP A 5 -2.62 -9.11 -9.89
C TRP A 5 -2.17 -10.49 -10.37
N GLY A 6 -0.86 -10.76 -10.27
CA GLY A 6 -0.32 -12.05 -10.68
C GLY A 6 -0.91 -13.20 -9.87
N GLU A 7 -1.06 -14.35 -10.49
CA GLU A 7 -1.35 -15.61 -9.81
C GLU A 7 -0.09 -16.01 -9.01
N GLY A 8 -0.19 -16.09 -7.70
CA GLY A 8 0.92 -16.44 -6.83
C GLY A 8 0.76 -17.84 -6.24
N ASN A 9 1.87 -18.50 -5.97
CA ASN A 9 1.92 -19.76 -5.22
C ASN A 9 1.67 -19.52 -3.72
N ALA A 10 1.23 -20.57 -3.02
CA ALA A 10 0.95 -20.51 -1.59
C ALA A 10 2.17 -20.01 -0.78
N PRO A 11 1.96 -19.11 0.22
CA PRO A 11 3.04 -18.63 1.05
C PRO A 11 3.59 -19.77 1.91
N ASN A 12 4.91 -19.84 2.04
CA ASN A 12 5.69 -20.83 2.80
C ASN A 12 5.87 -22.22 2.19
N ASP A 13 5.64 -22.43 0.93
CA ASP A 13 6.17 -23.63 0.30
C ASP A 13 7.70 -23.56 0.32
N ILE A 14 8.30 -24.31 1.25
CA ILE A 14 9.72 -24.63 1.19
C ILE A 14 9.86 -25.68 0.09
N VAL A 15 10.20 -25.23 -1.11
CA VAL A 15 10.50 -26.16 -2.19
C VAL A 15 11.94 -26.62 -1.99
N HIS A 16 12.09 -27.91 -1.71
CA HIS A 16 13.39 -28.54 -1.74
C HIS A 16 13.88 -28.61 -3.18
N LEU A 17 15.00 -27.94 -3.45
CA LEU A 17 15.63 -27.92 -4.76
C LEU A 17 16.37 -29.22 -5.02
N GLY A 18 16.90 -29.83 -3.99
CA GLY A 18 17.69 -31.05 -4.04
C GLY A 18 18.88 -31.02 -3.10
N GLU A 19 19.79 -31.95 -3.31
CA GLU A 19 21.02 -32.07 -2.53
C GLU A 19 22.21 -32.38 -3.44
N ALA A 20 23.40 -31.98 -3.02
CA ALA A 20 24.67 -32.44 -3.54
C ALA A 20 25.46 -33.10 -2.41
N SER A 21 25.98 -34.26 -2.68
CA SER A 21 26.72 -35.06 -1.70
C SER A 21 28.10 -35.48 -2.19
N LEU A 22 29.03 -35.59 -1.23
CA LEU A 22 30.36 -36.12 -1.41
C LEU A 22 30.48 -37.31 -0.47
N SER A 23 30.80 -38.48 -1.03
CA SER A 23 30.99 -39.73 -0.31
C SER A 23 32.41 -40.28 -0.45
N THR A 24 33.17 -39.78 -1.42
CA THR A 24 34.57 -40.15 -1.66
C THR A 24 35.51 -39.12 -1.08
N ASP A 25 36.64 -39.58 -0.51
CA ASP A 25 37.66 -38.67 0.07
C ASP A 25 38.16 -37.62 -0.93
N ASP A 26 38.02 -36.35 -0.62
CA ASP A 26 38.55 -35.23 -1.38
C ASP A 26 39.72 -34.55 -0.64
N ASN A 27 40.88 -34.44 -1.28
CA ASN A 27 42.07 -33.85 -0.71
C ASN A 27 42.04 -32.32 -0.84
N ILE A 28 42.11 -31.65 0.30
CA ILE A 28 42.06 -30.18 0.31
C ILE A 28 43.46 -29.64 0.00
N VAL A 29 43.52 -28.78 -1.00
CA VAL A 29 44.75 -28.16 -1.49
C VAL A 29 44.99 -26.80 -0.86
N ASN A 30 46.14 -26.18 -1.14
CA ASN A 30 46.56 -24.89 -0.56
C ASN A 30 46.02 -23.65 -1.32
N THR A 31 45.04 -23.85 -2.17
CA THR A 31 44.25 -22.79 -2.82
C THR A 31 42.77 -23.10 -2.61
N PHE A 32 41.96 -22.05 -2.57
CA PHE A 32 40.53 -22.29 -2.49
C PHE A 32 40.02 -22.99 -3.73
N THR A 33 39.52 -24.21 -3.55
CA THR A 33 38.93 -25.05 -4.59
C THR A 33 37.52 -25.51 -4.17
N PRO A 34 36.62 -25.75 -5.13
CA PRO A 34 35.35 -26.40 -4.82
C PRO A 34 35.60 -27.75 -4.14
N LEU A 35 34.68 -28.19 -3.30
CA LEU A 35 34.62 -29.59 -2.90
C LEU A 35 34.06 -30.38 -4.07
N ASN A 36 34.70 -31.50 -4.36
CA ASN A 36 34.41 -32.38 -5.52
C ASN A 36 33.22 -33.28 -5.15
N PHE A 37 32.00 -32.85 -5.35
CA PHE A 37 30.79 -33.61 -5.10
C PHE A 37 30.66 -34.77 -6.10
N ASP A 38 30.13 -35.91 -5.65
CA ASP A 38 30.04 -37.12 -6.46
C ASP A 38 28.58 -37.51 -6.79
N ALA A 39 27.59 -36.86 -6.20
CA ALA A 39 26.18 -37.08 -6.53
C ALA A 39 25.35 -35.78 -6.33
N THR A 40 24.30 -35.64 -7.13
CA THR A 40 23.32 -34.54 -6.98
C THR A 40 21.91 -34.98 -7.35
N THR A 41 20.92 -34.40 -6.64
CA THR A 41 19.50 -34.57 -6.93
C THR A 41 18.81 -33.21 -7.16
N PHE A 42 19.57 -32.12 -7.36
CA PHE A 42 18.99 -30.81 -7.62
C PHE A 42 18.03 -30.84 -8.80
N THR A 43 16.93 -30.10 -8.65
CA THR A 43 15.91 -29.99 -9.70
C THR A 43 16.44 -29.22 -10.91
N PRO A 44 15.84 -29.40 -12.10
CA PRO A 44 16.23 -28.67 -13.30
C PRO A 44 16.15 -27.15 -13.18
N ASP A 45 15.30 -26.61 -12.28
CA ASP A 45 15.09 -25.19 -12.07
C ASP A 45 16.21 -24.53 -11.28
N PHE A 46 17.07 -25.31 -10.66
CA PHE A 46 18.31 -24.87 -10.04
C PHE A 46 19.39 -25.90 -10.30
N GLY A 47 20.20 -25.64 -11.33
CA GLY A 47 21.18 -26.58 -11.83
C GLY A 47 22.40 -26.68 -10.92
N PHE A 48 22.80 -27.90 -10.57
CA PHE A 48 24.10 -28.20 -10.01
C PHE A 48 24.90 -29.03 -11.00
N ASP A 49 26.03 -28.49 -11.44
CA ASP A 49 26.93 -29.13 -12.37
C ASP A 49 28.05 -29.85 -11.58
N LEU A 50 27.99 -31.17 -11.55
CA LEU A 50 29.01 -32.01 -10.90
C LEU A 50 30.39 -31.92 -11.51
N SER A 51 30.55 -31.41 -12.74
CA SER A 51 31.86 -31.24 -13.36
C SER A 51 32.60 -29.99 -12.89
N THR A 52 31.89 -29.01 -12.39
CA THR A 52 32.42 -27.73 -11.93
C THR A 52 32.10 -27.44 -10.46
N ASP A 53 31.24 -28.23 -9.84
CA ASP A 53 30.71 -28.05 -8.48
C ASP A 53 30.07 -26.67 -8.26
N ILE A 54 29.34 -26.22 -9.27
CA ILE A 54 28.69 -24.92 -9.30
C ILE A 54 27.16 -25.08 -9.31
N PHE A 55 26.50 -24.35 -8.47
CA PHE A 55 25.06 -24.11 -8.54
C PHE A 55 24.79 -22.92 -9.44
N THR A 56 23.90 -23.06 -10.40
CA THR A 56 23.45 -21.97 -11.27
C THR A 56 21.99 -21.68 -11.05
N CYS A 57 21.66 -20.45 -10.75
CA CYS A 57 20.29 -19.97 -10.58
C CYS A 57 19.64 -19.73 -11.94
N THR A 58 18.35 -20.05 -12.05
CA THR A 58 17.54 -19.86 -13.26
C THR A 58 16.32 -18.96 -13.02
N ALA A 59 16.28 -18.24 -11.88
CA ALA A 59 15.17 -17.38 -11.52
C ALA A 59 15.66 -16.06 -10.91
N ASP A 60 15.00 -14.96 -11.28
CA ASP A 60 15.37 -13.63 -10.80
C ASP A 60 14.90 -13.38 -9.36
N ASN A 61 15.71 -12.59 -8.62
CA ASN A 61 15.42 -12.03 -7.31
C ASN A 61 14.82 -13.03 -6.30
N THR A 62 15.37 -14.22 -6.26
CA THR A 62 14.87 -15.31 -5.44
C THR A 62 15.80 -15.55 -4.25
N ILE A 63 15.22 -15.73 -3.05
CA ILE A 63 15.98 -16.03 -1.84
C ILE A 63 16.09 -17.54 -1.68
N TYR A 64 17.32 -18.01 -1.71
CA TYR A 64 17.66 -19.41 -1.51
C TYR A 64 18.25 -19.63 -0.12
N GLN A 65 17.91 -20.76 0.48
CA GLN A 65 18.52 -21.23 1.70
C GLN A 65 19.30 -22.51 1.40
N PHE A 66 20.57 -22.51 1.78
CA PHE A 66 21.42 -23.71 1.71
C PHE A 66 21.83 -24.13 3.11
N ASN A 67 21.49 -25.37 3.48
CA ASN A 67 22.05 -26.01 4.65
C ASN A 67 23.23 -26.85 4.20
N TYR A 68 24.33 -26.75 4.90
CA TYR A 68 25.52 -27.48 4.54
C TYR A 68 26.15 -28.14 5.76
N GLY A 69 26.76 -29.31 5.52
CA GLY A 69 27.60 -30.02 6.46
C GLY A 69 28.75 -30.68 5.71
N ALA A 70 29.99 -30.40 6.14
CA ALA A 70 31.19 -31.03 5.55
C ALA A 70 32.11 -31.49 6.65
N ARG A 71 32.49 -32.78 6.62
CA ARG A 71 33.37 -33.41 7.59
C ARG A 71 34.77 -33.46 7.06
N PHE A 72 35.69 -32.89 7.81
CA PHE A 72 37.12 -32.88 7.46
C PHE A 72 37.92 -33.68 8.46
N VAL A 73 38.97 -34.34 7.98
CA VAL A 73 39.90 -35.14 8.76
C VAL A 73 41.33 -34.69 8.50
N TRP A 74 42.04 -34.38 9.57
CA TRP A 74 43.45 -34.00 9.53
C TRP A 74 44.36 -35.24 9.66
N SER A 75 45.33 -35.29 8.80
CA SER A 75 46.47 -36.23 8.86
C SER A 75 47.78 -35.53 9.27
N ASP A 76 47.77 -34.20 9.38
CA ASP A 76 48.90 -33.36 9.75
C ASP A 76 48.48 -32.31 10.76
N VAL A 77 49.29 -32.11 11.81
CA VAL A 77 49.03 -31.13 12.88
C VAL A 77 49.33 -29.68 12.48
N SER A 78 50.05 -29.46 11.40
CA SER A 78 50.43 -28.10 10.93
C SER A 78 49.43 -27.48 9.99
N SER A 79 48.43 -28.23 9.57
CA SER A 79 47.46 -27.78 8.57
C SER A 79 46.30 -27.03 9.22
N ALA A 80 45.93 -25.86 8.64
CA ALA A 80 44.75 -25.10 8.99
C ALA A 80 43.76 -25.12 7.84
N LEU A 81 42.46 -25.22 8.18
CA LEU A 81 41.35 -25.29 7.23
C LEU A 81 40.49 -24.02 7.28
N GLN A 82 40.11 -23.55 6.11
CA GLN A 82 39.04 -22.56 5.94
C GLN A 82 38.05 -23.04 4.88
N VAL A 83 36.76 -22.71 5.06
CA VAL A 83 35.73 -22.93 4.06
C VAL A 83 34.97 -21.64 3.76
N ARG A 84 34.49 -21.49 2.57
CA ARG A 84 33.76 -20.30 2.15
C ARG A 84 32.70 -20.60 1.11
N TRP A 85 31.74 -19.69 1.01
CA TRP A 85 30.80 -19.63 -0.10
C TRP A 85 31.14 -18.46 -1.02
N LEU A 86 31.16 -18.70 -2.30
CA LEU A 86 31.31 -17.70 -3.34
C LEU A 86 30.00 -17.52 -4.10
N LYS A 87 29.63 -16.27 -4.33
CA LYS A 87 28.61 -15.87 -5.28
C LYS A 87 29.26 -15.16 -6.45
N THR A 88 28.90 -15.51 -7.68
CA THR A 88 29.26 -14.75 -8.89
C THR A 88 27.96 -14.24 -9.52
N SER A 89 27.88 -12.93 -9.70
CA SER A 89 26.75 -12.20 -10.28
C SER A 89 27.28 -11.18 -11.27
N GLY A 90 26.75 -11.17 -12.50
CA GLY A 90 27.19 -10.25 -13.55
C GLY A 90 28.70 -10.28 -13.83
N GLY A 91 29.36 -11.41 -13.63
CA GLY A 91 30.81 -11.59 -13.78
C GLY A 91 31.63 -11.09 -12.57
N VAL A 92 31.01 -10.61 -11.51
CA VAL A 92 31.70 -10.21 -10.26
C VAL A 92 31.55 -11.30 -9.22
N THR A 93 32.70 -11.76 -8.69
CA THR A 93 32.72 -12.80 -7.65
C THR A 93 32.93 -12.18 -6.27
N THR A 94 32.05 -12.57 -5.34
CA THR A 94 32.07 -12.10 -3.95
C THR A 94 32.06 -13.26 -2.96
N VAL A 95 32.73 -13.09 -1.81
CA VAL A 95 32.64 -14.04 -0.71
C VAL A 95 31.43 -13.65 0.14
N ILE A 96 30.41 -14.51 0.17
CA ILE A 96 29.18 -14.25 0.94
C ILE A 96 29.19 -14.86 2.33
N ASN A 97 29.98 -15.89 2.55
CA ASN A 97 30.21 -16.48 3.87
C ASN A 97 31.62 -17.06 3.95
N LEU A 98 32.38 -16.64 4.95
CA LEU A 98 33.70 -17.16 5.24
C LEU A 98 33.71 -17.69 6.68
N GLN A 99 33.90 -19.00 6.83
CA GLN A 99 34.01 -19.61 8.14
C GLN A 99 35.40 -19.40 8.74
N GLY A 100 35.47 -19.31 10.06
CA GLY A 100 36.73 -19.12 10.77
C GLY A 100 37.72 -20.25 10.53
N THR A 101 39.01 -19.91 10.61
CA THR A 101 40.10 -20.90 10.44
C THR A 101 40.10 -21.92 11.57
N VAL A 102 40.08 -23.20 11.24
CA VAL A 102 40.23 -24.30 12.17
C VAL A 102 41.61 -24.92 12.06
N VAL A 103 42.29 -25.05 13.19
CA VAL A 103 43.58 -25.71 13.33
C VAL A 103 43.43 -26.91 14.26
N THR A 104 44.16 -27.96 14.07
CA THR A 104 44.16 -29.08 14.99
C THR A 104 44.87 -28.68 16.31
N SER A 105 44.29 -29.04 17.45
CA SER A 105 44.86 -28.81 18.76
C SER A 105 45.10 -30.13 19.53
N GLY A 106 44.95 -31.25 18.89
CA GLY A 106 44.96 -32.56 19.54
C GLY A 106 45.69 -33.67 18.77
N SER A 107 45.52 -34.91 19.23
CA SER A 107 46.08 -36.09 18.58
C SER A 107 45.37 -36.39 17.25
N LEU A 108 46.15 -36.88 16.29
CA LEU A 108 45.66 -37.34 14.98
C LEU A 108 45.06 -38.74 15.03
N PRO A 109 44.04 -39.04 14.18
CA PRO A 109 43.38 -38.14 13.26
C PRO A 109 42.39 -37.22 13.96
N PHE A 110 42.45 -35.89 13.69
CA PHE A 110 41.49 -34.91 14.18
C PHE A 110 40.34 -34.78 13.17
N GLN A 111 39.12 -34.70 13.67
CA GLN A 111 37.95 -34.51 12.82
C GLN A 111 37.18 -33.25 13.20
N TYR A 112 36.70 -32.54 12.20
CA TYR A 112 35.86 -31.37 12.39
C TYR A 112 34.71 -31.34 11.39
N LEU A 113 33.52 -30.95 11.87
CA LEU A 113 32.35 -30.78 11.06
C LEU A 113 32.05 -29.27 10.90
N TYR A 114 32.23 -28.74 9.71
CA TYR A 114 31.66 -27.45 9.35
C TYR A 114 30.22 -27.66 8.97
N GLN A 115 29.33 -26.97 9.64
CA GLN A 115 27.90 -26.99 9.33
C GLN A 115 27.28 -25.61 9.53
N GLY A 116 26.26 -25.32 8.78
CA GLY A 116 25.55 -24.05 8.87
C GLY A 116 24.48 -23.90 7.83
N THR A 117 23.90 -22.72 7.83
CA THR A 117 22.89 -22.31 6.86
C THR A 117 23.31 -20.96 6.30
N ILE A 118 23.17 -20.79 5.00
CA ILE A 118 23.27 -19.48 4.33
C ILE A 118 21.94 -19.15 3.66
N ASN A 119 21.55 -17.89 3.73
CA ASN A 119 20.45 -17.33 2.94
C ASN A 119 21.07 -16.36 1.94
N VAL A 120 20.74 -16.52 0.67
CA VAL A 120 21.32 -15.70 -0.41
C VAL A 120 20.27 -15.37 -1.46
N THR A 121 20.24 -14.12 -1.88
CA THR A 121 19.41 -13.69 -3.02
C THR A 121 20.21 -13.87 -4.30
N LEU A 122 19.63 -14.55 -5.27
CA LEU A 122 20.22 -14.85 -6.58
C LEU A 122 19.29 -14.36 -7.69
N ASP A 123 19.90 -13.93 -8.78
CA ASP A 123 19.26 -13.59 -10.04
C ASP A 123 19.55 -14.65 -11.10
N ASP A 124 18.81 -14.65 -12.21
CA ASP A 124 19.04 -15.59 -13.31
C ASP A 124 20.50 -15.51 -13.81
N GLY A 125 21.14 -16.68 -13.89
CA GLY A 125 22.54 -16.81 -14.25
C GLY A 125 23.55 -16.59 -13.12
N ASP A 126 23.12 -16.18 -11.92
CA ASP A 126 23.98 -16.13 -10.75
C ASP A 126 24.45 -17.53 -10.34
N THR A 127 25.69 -17.61 -9.85
CA THR A 127 26.25 -18.90 -9.44
C THR A 127 26.72 -18.89 -8.00
N LEU A 128 26.63 -20.07 -7.36
CA LEU A 128 27.15 -20.33 -6.02
C LEU A 128 28.11 -21.51 -6.02
N GLN A 129 29.14 -21.39 -5.20
CA GLN A 129 30.14 -22.44 -5.05
C GLN A 129 30.64 -22.55 -3.61
N PHE A 130 30.69 -23.76 -3.07
CA PHE A 130 31.25 -24.03 -1.75
C PHE A 130 32.69 -24.49 -1.89
N GLN A 131 33.62 -23.77 -1.28
CA GLN A 131 35.07 -23.95 -1.44
C GLN A 131 35.76 -24.19 -0.09
N ALA A 132 36.83 -24.97 -0.15
CA ALA A 132 37.73 -25.19 0.97
C ALA A 132 39.19 -24.87 0.59
N VAL A 133 39.99 -24.54 1.60
CA VAL A 133 41.45 -24.34 1.47
C VAL A 133 42.14 -24.90 2.71
N SER A 134 43.28 -25.58 2.50
CA SER A 134 44.21 -25.95 3.56
C SER A 134 45.50 -25.18 3.44
N THR A 135 46.14 -24.84 4.53
CA THR A 135 47.46 -24.19 4.53
C THR A 135 48.57 -25.08 3.97
N VAL A 136 48.35 -26.41 4.00
CA VAL A 136 49.28 -27.39 3.46
C VAL A 136 48.52 -28.39 2.56
N SER A 137 49.01 -28.60 1.35
CA SER A 137 48.36 -29.56 0.45
C SER A 137 48.42 -30.97 1.03
N SER A 138 47.29 -31.70 0.91
CA SER A 138 47.09 -33.07 1.33
C SER A 138 47.17 -33.35 2.84
N GLY A 139 47.28 -32.36 3.69
CA GLY A 139 47.21 -32.53 5.15
C GLY A 139 45.81 -32.66 5.71
N ILE A 140 44.78 -32.34 4.90
CA ILE A 140 43.36 -32.38 5.26
C ILE A 140 42.57 -33.05 4.13
N LYS A 141 41.62 -33.90 4.49
CA LYS A 141 40.66 -34.48 3.57
C LYS A 141 39.25 -34.12 3.99
N CYS A 142 38.38 -33.86 3.00
CA CYS A 142 36.94 -33.92 3.21
C CYS A 142 36.48 -35.36 3.01
N THR A 143 35.85 -35.96 4.01
CA THR A 143 35.43 -37.37 3.96
C THR A 143 33.94 -37.55 3.70
N SER A 144 33.18 -36.51 3.94
CA SER A 144 31.78 -36.44 3.53
C SER A 144 31.34 -34.98 3.52
N ALA A 145 30.52 -34.64 2.56
CA ALA A 145 29.82 -33.36 2.54
C ALA A 145 28.38 -33.53 2.05
N LEU A 146 27.50 -32.73 2.54
CA LEU A 146 26.11 -32.64 2.09
C LEU A 146 25.71 -31.17 2.04
N ILE A 147 25.16 -30.77 0.93
CA ILE A 147 24.53 -29.47 0.77
C ILE A 147 23.10 -29.73 0.33
N THR A 148 22.14 -29.18 1.08
CA THR A 148 20.72 -29.18 0.70
C THR A 148 20.30 -27.80 0.35
N GLY A 149 19.75 -27.60 -0.83
CA GLY A 149 19.18 -26.35 -1.28
C GLY A 149 17.67 -26.35 -1.12
N SER A 150 17.14 -25.27 -0.59
CA SER A 150 15.72 -24.99 -0.58
C SER A 150 15.48 -23.55 -1.00
N VAL A 151 14.41 -23.34 -1.72
CA VAL A 151 13.81 -22.02 -1.92
C VAL A 151 12.72 -21.88 -0.88
N THR A 152 12.89 -20.96 0.00
CA THR A 152 11.73 -20.43 0.69
C THR A 152 11.16 -19.40 -0.28
N PHE A 153 10.10 -19.74 -0.94
CA PHE A 153 9.27 -18.71 -1.49
C PHE A 153 8.69 -17.93 -0.30
N THR A 154 9.42 -16.96 0.21
CA THR A 154 8.84 -15.87 0.94
C THR A 154 8.07 -15.01 -0.07
N THR A 155 7.35 -15.69 -0.89
CA THR A 155 6.37 -15.10 -1.74
C THR A 155 5.04 -15.18 -1.01
N MET A 156 4.95 -14.56 0.15
CA MET A 156 3.96 -13.51 0.09
C MET A 156 4.50 -12.52 -0.94
N THR A 157 4.48 -12.92 -2.21
CA THR A 157 4.62 -11.92 -3.27
C THR A 157 3.57 -10.90 -2.94
N ASN A 158 3.90 -9.64 -3.12
CA ASN A 158 2.92 -8.57 -3.00
C ASN A 158 1.60 -8.96 -3.69
N SER A 159 1.64 -9.80 -4.70
CA SER A 159 0.47 -10.30 -5.42
C SER A 159 -0.40 -11.28 -4.62
N ILE A 160 0.15 -12.26 -3.87
CA ILE A 160 -0.68 -13.15 -3.05
C ILE A 160 -1.30 -12.37 -1.90
N LEU A 161 -0.49 -11.57 -1.19
CA LEU A 161 -0.98 -10.73 -0.12
C LEU A 161 -2.10 -9.80 -0.62
N LEU A 162 -1.86 -9.12 -1.75
CA LEU A 162 -2.83 -8.22 -2.33
C LEU A 162 -4.08 -8.96 -2.84
N ASN A 163 -3.96 -10.16 -3.41
CA ASN A 163 -5.11 -10.96 -3.81
C ASN A 163 -5.93 -11.43 -2.59
N THR A 164 -5.25 -11.90 -1.54
CA THR A 164 -5.91 -12.30 -0.29
C THR A 164 -6.62 -11.13 0.38
N LEU A 165 -5.95 -9.97 0.47
CA LEU A 165 -6.52 -8.76 1.06
C LEU A 165 -7.62 -8.15 0.20
N ARG A 166 -7.50 -8.25 -1.12
CA ARG A 166 -8.52 -7.74 -2.03
C ARG A 166 -9.80 -8.55 -1.98
N GLY A 167 -9.70 -9.88 -1.87
CA GLY A 167 -10.83 -10.78 -2.05
C GLY A 167 -11.54 -10.48 -3.39
N ASP A 168 -12.87 -10.41 -3.37
CA ASP A 168 -13.71 -10.12 -4.54
C ASP A 168 -13.85 -8.63 -4.86
N LEU A 169 -13.11 -7.75 -4.18
CA LEU A 169 -13.22 -6.30 -4.36
C LEU A 169 -12.79 -5.88 -5.77
N GLY A 170 -13.72 -5.30 -6.52
CA GLY A 170 -13.46 -4.76 -7.85
C GLY A 170 -12.64 -3.46 -7.80
N GLN A 171 -11.80 -3.24 -8.81
CA GLN A 171 -10.99 -2.01 -8.91
C GLN A 171 -11.86 -0.74 -8.90
N TRP A 172 -12.99 -0.78 -9.59
CA TRP A 172 -13.91 0.35 -9.64
C TRP A 172 -14.55 0.63 -8.28
N GLU A 173 -14.91 -0.39 -7.53
CA GLU A 173 -15.44 -0.23 -6.17
C GLU A 173 -14.40 0.38 -5.23
N TYR A 174 -13.14 -0.05 -5.38
CA TYR A 174 -12.03 0.53 -4.62
C TYR A 174 -11.85 2.03 -4.93
N LEU A 175 -11.88 2.40 -6.22
CA LEU A 175 -11.78 3.80 -6.63
C LEU A 175 -12.97 4.64 -6.17
N LYS A 176 -14.20 4.12 -6.20
CA LYS A 176 -15.39 4.84 -5.70
C LYS A 176 -15.23 5.30 -4.25
N GLY A 177 -14.55 4.52 -3.42
CA GLY A 177 -14.29 4.92 -2.05
C GLY A 177 -13.52 6.23 -1.96
N PHE A 178 -12.51 6.41 -2.77
CA PHE A 178 -11.77 7.69 -2.84
C PHE A 178 -12.62 8.81 -3.40
N PHE A 179 -13.46 8.54 -4.42
CA PHE A 179 -14.38 9.55 -4.93
C PHE A 179 -15.31 10.06 -3.83
N ASN A 180 -15.84 9.16 -3.02
CA ASN A 180 -16.74 9.52 -1.93
C ASN A 180 -16.01 10.15 -0.73
N MET A 181 -14.76 9.77 -0.47
CA MET A 181 -13.99 10.36 0.64
C MET A 181 -13.57 11.80 0.34
N PHE A 182 -13.06 12.03 -0.84
CA PHE A 182 -12.43 13.29 -1.22
C PHE A 182 -13.32 14.16 -2.14
N ASN A 183 -14.58 13.80 -2.32
CA ASN A 183 -15.50 14.51 -3.23
C ASN A 183 -14.86 14.75 -4.61
N LEU A 184 -14.32 13.66 -5.21
CA LEU A 184 -13.60 13.74 -6.46
C LEU A 184 -14.54 13.88 -7.64
N VAL A 185 -14.18 14.75 -8.57
CA VAL A 185 -14.85 14.95 -9.85
C VAL A 185 -13.94 14.50 -10.97
N VAL A 186 -14.53 13.89 -12.00
CA VAL A 186 -13.80 13.41 -13.18
C VAL A 186 -14.15 14.26 -14.37
N LEU A 187 -13.17 14.87 -14.99
CA LEU A 187 -13.29 15.61 -16.24
C LEU A 187 -12.38 15.00 -17.31
N GLN A 188 -12.82 15.09 -18.57
CA GLN A 188 -11.97 14.73 -19.70
C GLN A 188 -10.97 15.86 -19.97
N ASP A 189 -9.71 15.51 -20.18
CA ASP A 189 -8.70 16.45 -20.66
C ASP A 189 -8.90 16.67 -22.17
N LYS A 190 -9.28 17.88 -22.56
CA LYS A 190 -9.49 18.23 -23.99
C LYS A 190 -8.20 18.22 -24.81
N ASN A 191 -7.06 18.46 -24.20
CA ASN A 191 -5.77 18.46 -24.89
C ASN A 191 -5.26 17.04 -25.14
N ASN A 192 -5.67 16.11 -24.28
CA ASN A 192 -5.35 14.69 -24.42
C ASN A 192 -6.57 13.83 -24.06
N PRO A 193 -7.38 13.42 -25.06
CA PRO A 193 -8.62 12.70 -24.82
C PRO A 193 -8.48 11.36 -24.07
N ASN A 194 -7.26 10.82 -23.99
CA ASN A 194 -6.96 9.60 -23.25
C ASN A 194 -6.66 9.86 -21.76
N ASN A 195 -6.56 11.13 -21.37
CA ASN A 195 -6.33 11.51 -19.98
C ASN A 195 -7.64 11.91 -19.30
N LEU A 196 -7.77 11.52 -18.04
CA LEU A 196 -8.82 12.01 -17.14
C LEU A 196 -8.18 12.94 -16.11
N ILE A 197 -8.83 14.04 -15.83
CA ILE A 197 -8.52 14.94 -14.73
C ILE A 197 -9.39 14.49 -13.56
N ILE A 198 -8.77 14.05 -12.47
CA ILE A 198 -9.48 13.58 -11.27
C ILE A 198 -8.97 14.42 -10.11
N GLU A 199 -9.80 15.32 -9.63
CA GLU A 199 -9.46 16.24 -8.56
C GLU A 199 -10.65 16.49 -7.64
N PRO A 200 -10.43 16.98 -6.40
CA PRO A 200 -11.50 17.37 -5.52
C PRO A 200 -12.40 18.46 -6.14
N TYR A 201 -13.68 18.43 -5.80
CA TYR A 201 -14.65 19.43 -6.26
C TYR A 201 -14.15 20.87 -6.05
N ASN A 202 -13.53 21.14 -4.91
CA ASN A 202 -13.00 22.44 -4.56
C ASN A 202 -11.93 22.93 -5.54
N ASP A 203 -11.03 22.03 -5.98
CA ASP A 203 -9.95 22.38 -6.88
C ASP A 203 -10.42 22.57 -8.33
N ILE A 204 -11.56 21.97 -8.67
CA ILE A 204 -12.16 22.12 -10.01
C ILE A 204 -13.04 23.36 -10.08
N PHE A 205 -13.87 23.62 -9.06
CA PHE A 205 -14.95 24.62 -9.17
C PHE A 205 -14.78 25.84 -8.28
N ILE A 206 -13.99 25.76 -7.20
CA ILE A 206 -13.81 26.84 -6.25
C ILE A 206 -12.43 27.47 -6.40
N LYS A 207 -12.38 28.77 -6.64
CA LYS A 207 -11.11 29.50 -6.75
C LYS A 207 -10.38 29.48 -5.41
N ASN A 208 -9.13 29.05 -5.42
CA ASN A 208 -8.26 29.13 -4.26
C ASN A 208 -7.34 30.36 -4.32
N THR A 209 -6.84 30.76 -3.16
CA THR A 209 -5.94 31.91 -3.03
C THR A 209 -4.57 31.70 -3.66
N SER A 210 -4.15 30.46 -3.83
CA SER A 210 -2.86 30.10 -4.46
C SER A 210 -2.90 30.13 -5.98
N GLY A 211 -4.07 30.22 -6.60
CA GLY A 211 -4.23 30.24 -8.06
C GLY A 211 -3.91 28.88 -8.75
N THR A 212 -3.79 27.81 -7.98
CA THR A 212 -3.42 26.48 -8.51
C THR A 212 -4.63 25.65 -8.95
N SER A 213 -5.83 25.94 -8.43
CA SER A 213 -7.06 25.24 -8.81
C SER A 213 -7.42 25.45 -10.28
N LEU A 214 -8.12 24.49 -10.88
CA LEU A 214 -8.68 24.64 -12.25
C LEU A 214 -9.65 25.83 -12.31
N ALA A 215 -10.44 26.05 -11.25
CA ALA A 215 -11.33 27.20 -11.14
C ALA A 215 -10.58 28.53 -11.25
N SER A 216 -9.32 28.60 -10.83
CA SER A 216 -8.49 29.81 -10.95
C SER A 216 -8.07 30.09 -12.40
N ARG A 217 -8.17 29.10 -13.28
CA ARG A 217 -7.91 29.19 -14.73
C ARG A 217 -9.22 29.28 -15.53
N SER A 218 -10.38 29.26 -14.86
CA SER A 218 -11.69 29.30 -15.54
C SER A 218 -11.86 30.60 -16.33
N ILE A 219 -12.46 30.47 -17.49
CA ILE A 219 -12.84 31.58 -18.36
C ILE A 219 -14.32 31.91 -18.10
N LEU A 220 -14.65 33.20 -18.12
CA LEU A 220 -16.04 33.64 -18.06
C LEU A 220 -16.54 33.84 -19.50
N HIS A 221 -17.45 32.98 -19.93
CA HIS A 221 -18.08 33.05 -21.25
C HIS A 221 -19.36 33.91 -21.19
N ASP A 222 -19.50 34.92 -22.00
CA ASP A 222 -20.76 35.66 -22.12
C ASP A 222 -21.69 35.00 -23.14
N TRP A 223 -22.75 34.38 -22.64
CA TRP A 223 -23.80 33.74 -23.47
C TRP A 223 -25.11 34.52 -23.45
N THR A 224 -25.10 35.78 -22.97
CA THR A 224 -26.32 36.63 -22.88
C THR A 224 -27.10 36.71 -24.19
N ASP A 225 -26.41 36.90 -25.34
CA ASP A 225 -27.04 37.01 -26.63
C ASP A 225 -27.35 35.67 -27.33
N LYS A 226 -26.94 34.55 -26.69
CA LYS A 226 -27.11 33.20 -27.22
C LYS A 226 -28.33 32.46 -26.69
N ILE A 227 -28.93 32.97 -25.61
CA ILE A 227 -30.05 32.30 -24.93
C ILE A 227 -31.38 32.57 -25.67
N ASP A 228 -32.19 31.52 -25.75
CA ASP A 228 -33.60 31.67 -26.07
C ASP A 228 -34.40 31.89 -24.80
N VAL A 229 -35.00 33.07 -24.68
CA VAL A 229 -35.77 33.50 -23.50
C VAL A 229 -37.23 33.06 -23.57
N THR A 230 -37.67 32.40 -24.63
CA THR A 230 -39.07 32.00 -24.82
C THR A 230 -39.48 30.89 -23.84
N GLU A 231 -38.51 30.04 -23.40
CA GLU A 231 -38.74 28.98 -22.45
C GLU A 231 -37.61 28.93 -21.44
N ILE A 232 -37.92 29.31 -20.17
CA ILE A 232 -36.99 29.23 -19.04
C ILE A 232 -37.60 28.28 -18.03
N LYS A 233 -36.94 27.15 -17.76
CA LYS A 233 -37.34 26.23 -16.72
C LYS A 233 -36.43 26.41 -15.49
N LEU A 234 -37.02 26.84 -14.37
CA LEU A 234 -36.35 26.86 -13.08
C LEU A 234 -36.81 25.68 -12.24
N SER A 235 -35.88 24.96 -11.66
CA SER A 235 -36.16 23.84 -10.78
C SER A 235 -35.37 23.99 -9.48
N PRO A 236 -35.98 23.70 -8.32
CA PRO A 236 -35.21 23.59 -7.07
C PRO A 236 -34.25 22.40 -7.18
N LEU A 237 -33.21 22.42 -6.36
CA LEU A 237 -32.39 21.23 -6.17
C LEU A 237 -33.16 20.23 -5.32
N GLU A 238 -32.94 18.94 -5.58
CA GLU A 238 -33.43 17.88 -4.71
C GLU A 238 -32.48 17.75 -3.52
N LEU A 239 -32.85 18.36 -2.41
CA LEU A 239 -32.04 18.37 -1.19
C LEU A 239 -32.68 17.46 -0.14
N VAL A 240 -31.86 16.80 0.64
CA VAL A 240 -32.28 16.02 1.79
C VAL A 240 -32.11 16.79 3.09
N LYS A 241 -32.90 16.43 4.09
CA LYS A 241 -32.84 17.07 5.40
C LYS A 241 -31.54 16.80 6.15
N LYS A 242 -30.99 15.59 5.97
CA LYS A 242 -29.81 15.14 6.69
C LYS A 242 -28.94 14.28 5.79
N THR A 243 -27.65 14.53 5.78
CA THR A 243 -26.66 13.69 5.15
C THR A 243 -25.68 13.18 6.19
N ILE A 244 -25.43 11.87 6.18
CA ILE A 244 -24.49 11.22 7.08
C ILE A 244 -23.29 10.78 6.28
N PHE A 245 -22.12 11.29 6.61
CA PHE A 245 -20.83 10.88 6.06
C PHE A 245 -20.23 9.83 6.98
N LYS A 246 -19.93 8.67 6.49
CA LYS A 246 -19.37 7.60 7.32
C LYS A 246 -18.56 6.57 6.52
N TYR A 247 -17.75 5.84 7.22
CA TYR A 247 -17.09 4.65 6.74
C TYR A 247 -18.05 3.45 6.72
N VAL A 248 -17.67 2.40 5.99
CA VAL A 248 -18.42 1.16 5.97
C VAL A 248 -18.29 0.45 7.33
N ASP A 249 -19.38 -0.16 7.76
CA ASP A 249 -19.38 -0.98 8.96
C ASP A 249 -18.52 -2.24 8.79
N ASP A 250 -17.68 -2.50 9.77
CA ASP A 250 -16.84 -3.69 9.88
C ASP A 250 -17.14 -4.38 11.21
N ASP A 251 -18.04 -5.36 11.17
CA ASP A 251 -18.53 -6.03 12.36
C ASP A 251 -17.49 -6.92 13.03
N GLY A 252 -16.44 -7.30 12.29
CA GLY A 252 -15.29 -8.04 12.81
C GLY A 252 -14.31 -7.17 13.61
N ASP A 253 -14.39 -5.85 13.51
CA ASP A 253 -13.49 -4.93 14.18
C ASP A 253 -13.90 -4.67 15.63
N TYR A 254 -13.25 -5.33 16.57
CA TYR A 254 -13.53 -5.17 18.00
C TYR A 254 -13.33 -3.72 18.51
N PRO A 255 -12.25 -2.99 18.22
CA PRO A 255 -12.09 -1.60 18.65
C PRO A 255 -13.20 -0.68 18.15
N ARG A 256 -13.61 -0.84 16.89
CA ARG A 256 -14.72 -0.06 16.34
C ARG A 256 -16.03 -0.36 17.05
N ASN A 257 -16.34 -1.64 17.25
CA ASN A 257 -17.56 -2.06 17.92
C ASN A 257 -17.60 -1.59 19.38
N LEU A 258 -16.47 -1.64 20.07
CA LEU A 258 -16.34 -1.10 21.41
C LEU A 258 -16.60 0.41 21.46
N TYR A 259 -16.04 1.17 20.49
CA TYR A 259 -16.30 2.60 20.36
C TYR A 259 -17.80 2.87 20.15
N LYS A 260 -18.42 2.21 19.19
CA LYS A 260 -19.84 2.37 18.86
C LYS A 260 -20.74 2.06 20.06
N ASN A 261 -20.46 0.97 20.77
CA ASN A 261 -21.22 0.57 21.95
C ASN A 261 -21.05 1.53 23.13
N THR A 262 -19.91 2.19 23.23
CA THR A 262 -19.63 3.09 24.34
C THR A 262 -20.12 4.52 24.08
N THR A 263 -19.95 5.01 22.85
CA THR A 263 -20.27 6.40 22.49
C THR A 263 -21.62 6.56 21.80
N ASN A 264 -22.20 5.44 21.34
CA ASN A 264 -23.40 5.41 20.47
C ASN A 264 -23.22 6.21 19.17
N LYS A 265 -21.98 6.30 18.68
CA LYS A 265 -21.60 6.98 17.42
C LYS A 265 -20.71 6.08 16.59
N ASP A 266 -20.80 6.17 15.28
CA ASP A 266 -19.84 5.56 14.39
C ASP A 266 -18.54 6.36 14.37
N TYR A 267 -17.39 5.67 14.51
CA TYR A 267 -16.08 6.32 14.56
C TYR A 267 -15.79 7.09 13.28
N GLY A 268 -15.40 8.35 13.42
CA GLY A 268 -15.03 9.22 12.30
C GLY A 268 -16.19 9.67 11.41
N SER A 269 -17.45 9.48 11.83
CA SER A 269 -18.63 9.92 11.08
C SER A 269 -18.95 11.39 11.33
N TYR A 270 -19.65 12.00 10.38
CA TYR A 270 -20.19 13.35 10.50
C TYR A 270 -21.61 13.40 9.97
N SER A 271 -22.48 14.20 10.62
CA SER A 271 -23.86 14.42 10.17
C SER A 271 -24.07 15.90 9.81
N TYR A 272 -24.49 16.14 8.57
CA TYR A 272 -24.87 17.46 8.11
C TYR A 272 -26.40 17.55 7.96
N PRO A 273 -27.05 18.65 8.37
CA PRO A 273 -26.49 19.68 9.21
C PRO A 273 -26.20 19.16 10.62
N SER A 274 -25.21 19.73 11.27
CA SER A 274 -25.13 19.62 12.71
C SER A 274 -26.42 20.21 13.27
N SER A 275 -26.98 19.63 14.31
CA SER A 275 -28.36 19.80 14.85
C SER A 275 -28.88 21.24 15.05
N LEU A 276 -28.20 22.26 14.57
CA LEU A 276 -28.40 23.67 14.88
C LEU A 276 -28.89 24.55 13.70
N ASN A 277 -29.11 23.98 12.49
CA ASN A 277 -29.59 24.81 11.38
C ASN A 277 -31.12 24.73 11.24
N PRO A 278 -31.89 25.78 11.67
CA PRO A 278 -33.36 25.79 11.63
C PRO A 278 -33.94 25.90 10.21
N ASP A 279 -33.16 26.31 9.21
CA ASP A 279 -33.69 26.62 7.88
C ASP A 279 -34.01 25.36 7.05
N LEU A 280 -33.58 24.18 7.48
CA LEU A 280 -33.83 22.90 6.82
C LEU A 280 -35.08 22.16 7.31
N THR A 281 -35.93 22.82 8.10
CA THR A 281 -37.14 22.19 8.67
C THR A 281 -38.17 21.74 7.63
N LEU A 282 -38.14 22.33 6.44
CA LEU A 282 -39.04 21.97 5.33
C LEU A 282 -38.54 20.80 4.48
N LEU A 283 -37.29 20.44 4.61
CA LEU A 283 -36.70 19.30 3.89
C LEU A 283 -37.06 18.00 4.60
N THR A 284 -37.15 16.95 3.82
CA THR A 284 -37.38 15.57 4.30
C THR A 284 -36.34 14.65 3.74
N GLY A 285 -36.19 13.47 4.35
CA GLY A 285 -35.27 12.43 3.89
C GLY A 285 -33.90 12.52 4.55
N GLU A 286 -33.20 11.41 4.46
CA GLU A 286 -31.84 11.19 4.96
C GLU A 286 -31.05 10.46 3.89
N GLU A 287 -29.80 10.84 3.70
CA GLU A 287 -28.87 10.24 2.76
C GLU A 287 -27.58 9.85 3.47
N GLU A 288 -26.99 8.75 3.08
CA GLU A 288 -25.69 8.30 3.58
C GLU A 288 -24.64 8.37 2.48
N ILE A 289 -23.54 9.07 2.74
CA ILE A 289 -22.35 9.06 1.89
C ILE A 289 -21.34 8.13 2.55
N LEU A 290 -21.20 6.96 1.94
CA LEU A 290 -20.35 5.88 2.42
C LEU A 290 -19.01 5.89 1.69
N ALA A 291 -17.93 5.81 2.44
CA ALA A 291 -16.57 5.60 1.91
C ALA A 291 -16.34 4.13 1.46
N THR A 292 -17.35 3.51 0.80
CA THR A 292 -17.23 2.11 0.36
C THR A 292 -16.03 1.94 -0.58
N PRO A 293 -15.10 0.98 -0.35
CA PRO A 293 -15.20 -0.14 0.59
C PRO A 293 -14.51 0.07 1.94
N PHE A 294 -14.04 1.26 2.24
CA PHE A 294 -13.16 1.52 3.39
C PHE A 294 -13.89 1.52 4.72
N ALA A 295 -13.33 0.78 5.69
CA ALA A 295 -13.71 0.88 7.09
C ALA A 295 -12.93 1.99 7.80
N SER A 296 -13.50 2.50 8.89
CA SER A 296 -12.82 3.47 9.73
C SER A 296 -11.59 2.87 10.39
N THR A 297 -10.53 3.68 10.52
CA THR A 297 -9.30 3.28 11.17
C THR A 297 -9.26 3.83 12.58
N VAL A 298 -9.57 2.98 13.55
CA VAL A 298 -9.53 3.35 14.98
C VAL A 298 -8.08 3.43 15.41
N VAL A 299 -7.62 4.62 15.77
CA VAL A 299 -6.20 4.91 16.02
C VAL A 299 -5.83 4.99 17.49
N LYS A 300 -6.80 5.03 18.38
CA LYS A 300 -6.57 5.10 19.83
C LYS A 300 -7.50 4.15 20.57
N PRO A 301 -6.98 3.47 21.59
CA PRO A 301 -7.82 2.69 22.49
C PRO A 301 -8.83 3.59 23.18
N ILE A 302 -10.03 3.07 23.36
CA ILE A 302 -11.15 3.79 23.98
C ILE A 302 -10.92 3.90 25.49
N ALA A 303 -10.16 2.99 26.06
CA ALA A 303 -9.84 2.95 27.49
C ALA A 303 -8.34 2.74 27.69
N ASP A 304 -7.76 3.40 28.70
CA ASP A 304 -6.33 3.37 28.99
C ASP A 304 -5.75 1.98 29.23
N TYR A 305 -6.56 1.05 29.76
CA TYR A 305 -6.11 -0.31 30.02
C TYR A 305 -5.99 -1.20 28.77
N LEU A 306 -6.49 -0.78 27.62
CA LEU A 306 -6.35 -1.53 26.38
C LEU A 306 -4.97 -1.37 25.75
N GLY A 307 -4.11 -0.57 26.35
CA GLY A 307 -2.81 -0.24 25.80
C GLY A 307 -2.91 0.72 24.62
N GLU A 308 -1.78 1.23 24.20
CA GLU A 308 -1.67 2.20 23.11
C GLU A 308 -1.49 1.55 21.74
N PHE A 309 -1.58 0.23 21.67
CA PHE A 309 -1.26 -0.53 20.48
C PHE A 309 -2.51 -1.22 19.91
N ILE A 310 -2.97 -0.73 18.77
CA ILE A 310 -4.03 -1.39 18.00
C ILE A 310 -3.39 -1.96 16.74
N VAL A 311 -3.34 -3.28 16.66
CA VAL A 311 -2.88 -3.99 15.46
C VAL A 311 -4.11 -4.59 14.79
N PRO A 312 -4.41 -4.20 13.55
CA PRO A 312 -5.49 -4.86 12.81
C PRO A 312 -5.04 -6.26 12.44
N VAL A 313 -5.95 -7.19 12.50
CA VAL A 313 -5.77 -8.51 11.91
C VAL A 313 -6.22 -8.43 10.45
N ILE A 314 -5.35 -8.79 9.53
CA ILE A 314 -5.60 -8.65 8.09
C ILE A 314 -5.76 -9.99 7.37
N TYR A 315 -5.30 -11.08 7.95
CA TYR A 315 -5.47 -12.43 7.41
C TYR A 315 -5.33 -13.49 8.53
N SER A 316 -5.80 -14.70 8.27
CA SER A 316 -5.51 -15.89 9.07
C SER A 316 -4.78 -16.93 8.24
N SER A 317 -4.09 -17.84 8.89
CA SER A 317 -3.56 -19.03 8.27
C SER A 317 -4.22 -20.26 8.89
N ASN A 318 -4.27 -21.36 8.15
CA ASN A 318 -4.57 -22.65 8.71
C ASN A 318 -3.42 -23.13 9.64
N ASP A 319 -3.64 -24.20 10.41
CA ASP A 319 -2.68 -24.70 11.39
C ASP A 319 -1.31 -25.06 10.77
N ASP A 320 -1.28 -25.44 9.50
CA ASP A 320 -0.06 -25.81 8.77
C ASP A 320 0.61 -24.62 8.06
N ASN A 321 0.05 -23.42 8.13
CA ASN A 321 0.48 -22.21 7.41
C ASN A 321 0.59 -22.40 5.88
N THR A 322 -0.19 -23.31 5.31
CA THR A 322 -0.21 -23.58 3.88
C THR A 322 -1.29 -22.79 3.13
N GLU A 323 -2.32 -22.35 3.83
CA GLU A 323 -3.39 -21.56 3.25
C GLU A 323 -3.64 -20.32 4.09
N PHE A 324 -3.93 -19.21 3.42
CA PHE A 324 -4.24 -17.92 4.04
C PHE A 324 -5.66 -17.52 3.68
N GLU A 325 -6.42 -17.19 4.69
CA GLU A 325 -7.77 -16.69 4.53
C GLU A 325 -7.85 -15.23 5.00
N SER A 326 -8.65 -14.45 4.30
CA SER A 326 -8.97 -13.11 4.77
C SER A 326 -9.93 -13.22 5.96
N PHE A 327 -9.75 -12.36 6.97
CA PHE A 327 -10.71 -12.23 8.09
C PHE A 327 -12.01 -11.54 7.65
N ASN A 328 -12.25 -11.43 6.37
CA ASN A 328 -13.38 -10.69 5.84
C ASN A 328 -13.41 -9.21 6.27
N ASN A 329 -12.23 -8.69 6.62
CA ASN A 329 -12.06 -7.30 7.02
C ASN A 329 -12.25 -6.37 5.83
N LYS A 330 -12.81 -5.20 6.12
CA LYS A 330 -12.89 -4.14 5.12
C LYS A 330 -11.53 -3.45 4.95
N PRO A 331 -11.19 -2.97 3.74
CA PRO A 331 -9.97 -2.20 3.51
C PRO A 331 -9.86 -0.99 4.44
N ARG A 332 -8.61 -0.66 4.83
CA ARG A 332 -8.30 0.54 5.62
C ARG A 332 -7.17 1.31 4.97
N ILE A 333 -7.15 2.60 5.20
CA ILE A 333 -6.08 3.47 4.70
C ILE A 333 -5.01 3.59 5.78
N LEU A 334 -3.78 3.29 5.39
CA LEU A 334 -2.60 3.40 6.24
C LEU A 334 -1.69 4.51 5.70
N TYR A 335 -0.99 5.18 6.60
CA TYR A 335 -0.03 6.22 6.26
C TYR A 335 1.39 5.73 6.43
N LYS A 336 2.24 6.14 5.50
CA LYS A 336 3.67 5.95 5.62
C LYS A 336 4.25 7.04 6.52
N VAL A 337 4.94 6.64 7.57
CA VAL A 337 5.61 7.54 8.50
C VAL A 337 7.11 7.27 8.42
N SER A 338 7.90 8.35 8.39
CA SER A 338 9.36 8.24 8.41
C SER A 338 9.88 7.64 9.70
N ALA A 339 10.95 6.87 9.58
CA ALA A 339 11.54 6.14 10.67
C ALA A 339 11.93 7.02 11.86
N SER A 340 11.22 6.87 12.95
CA SER A 340 11.68 7.29 14.27
C SER A 340 11.24 6.25 15.29
N PRO A 341 12.01 6.02 16.34
CA PRO A 341 11.61 5.09 17.38
C PRO A 341 10.25 5.49 17.96
N PHE A 342 9.32 4.57 17.94
CA PHE A 342 8.02 4.78 18.58
C PHE A 342 8.16 4.52 20.08
N THR A 343 7.80 5.50 20.89
CA THR A 343 7.85 5.36 22.35
C THR A 343 6.46 5.09 22.88
N LEU A 344 6.25 3.92 23.46
CA LEU A 344 5.05 3.61 24.21
C LEU A 344 5.04 4.37 25.55
N SER A 345 3.84 4.61 26.09
CA SER A 345 3.67 5.17 27.43
C SER A 345 4.49 4.38 28.46
N GLY A 346 5.27 5.06 29.27
CA GLY A 346 6.13 4.42 30.27
C GLY A 346 7.56 4.12 29.84
N SER A 347 8.09 4.81 28.84
CA SER A 347 9.50 4.76 28.41
C SER A 347 9.92 3.50 27.63
N VAL A 348 9.01 2.66 27.22
CA VAL A 348 9.34 1.54 26.33
C VAL A 348 9.40 2.02 24.90
N THR A 349 10.58 1.96 24.30
CA THR A 349 10.76 2.29 22.89
C THR A 349 10.54 1.05 22.04
N TYR A 350 9.57 1.07 21.16
CA TYR A 350 9.37 0.03 20.17
C TYR A 350 10.15 0.39 18.89
N LYS A 351 10.99 -0.53 18.45
CA LYS A 351 11.75 -0.39 17.21
C LYS A 351 11.19 -1.36 16.20
N ILE A 352 10.92 -0.88 14.99
CA ILE A 352 10.52 -1.73 13.87
C ILE A 352 11.82 -2.19 13.21
N PRO A 353 12.13 -3.49 13.23
CA PRO A 353 13.35 -3.98 12.60
C PRO A 353 13.30 -3.78 11.10
N THR A 354 14.43 -3.40 10.52
CA THR A 354 14.60 -3.41 9.08
C THR A 354 14.80 -4.85 8.58
N GLN A 355 14.55 -5.10 7.32
CA GLN A 355 14.76 -6.42 6.71
C GLN A 355 16.21 -6.91 6.88
N ASN A 356 17.17 -5.99 7.01
CA ASN A 356 18.60 -6.27 7.14
C ASN A 356 19.14 -6.10 8.58
N SER A 357 18.30 -5.78 9.54
CA SER A 357 18.70 -5.51 10.94
C SER A 357 18.38 -6.70 11.82
N VAL A 358 19.40 -7.40 12.28
CA VAL A 358 19.26 -8.52 13.23
C VAL A 358 18.91 -8.04 14.64
N SER A 359 19.22 -6.78 14.98
CA SER A 359 19.05 -6.23 16.33
C SER A 359 17.83 -5.33 16.51
N GLY A 360 17.11 -5.01 15.44
CA GLY A 360 16.01 -4.04 15.50
C GLY A 360 16.44 -2.62 15.87
N GLU A 361 17.72 -2.29 15.68
CA GLU A 361 18.26 -1.00 16.09
C GLU A 361 17.98 0.13 15.09
N ASN A 362 17.75 -0.21 13.83
CA ASN A 362 17.41 0.75 12.80
C ASN A 362 15.91 0.68 12.53
N ALA A 363 15.24 1.80 12.61
CA ALA A 363 13.85 1.92 12.21
C ALA A 363 13.80 2.32 10.73
N GLU A 364 13.00 1.62 9.96
CA GLU A 364 12.61 2.03 8.60
C GLU A 364 11.27 2.74 8.62
N ASP A 365 10.90 3.32 7.50
CA ASP A 365 9.57 3.86 7.32
C ASP A 365 8.52 2.76 7.59
N TYR A 366 7.48 3.09 8.31
CA TYR A 366 6.43 2.16 8.66
C TYR A 366 5.04 2.72 8.35
N LEU A 367 4.06 1.84 8.30
CA LEU A 367 2.68 2.21 8.06
C LEU A 367 1.96 2.45 9.38
N ARG A 368 1.16 3.50 9.44
CA ARG A 368 0.29 3.85 10.57
C ARG A 368 -1.15 3.94 10.13
N PHE A 369 -2.05 3.83 11.08
CA PHE A 369 -3.49 3.95 10.85
C PHE A 369 -3.99 5.38 10.70
N SER A 370 -3.20 6.37 11.07
CA SER A 370 -3.53 7.78 10.94
C SER A 370 -2.30 8.52 10.42
N HIS A 371 -2.51 9.58 9.66
CA HIS A 371 -1.43 10.43 9.18
C HIS A 371 -0.91 11.41 10.24
N THR A 372 -1.58 11.52 11.35
CA THR A 372 -1.11 12.30 12.50
C THR A 372 -0.23 11.46 13.42
N SER A 373 0.61 12.09 14.22
CA SER A 373 1.56 11.41 15.09
C SER A 373 0.89 10.54 16.17
N ALA A 374 -0.35 10.87 16.50
CA ALA A 374 -1.20 10.17 17.44
C ALA A 374 -2.66 10.40 17.02
N LEU A 375 -3.60 10.45 17.96
CA LEU A 375 -4.83 11.17 17.73
C LEU A 375 -4.51 12.62 17.41
N PRO A 376 -5.31 13.28 16.57
CA PRO A 376 -5.29 14.72 16.49
C PRO A 376 -5.42 15.29 17.90
N SER A 377 -4.38 15.94 18.37
CA SER A 377 -4.32 16.49 19.72
C SER A 377 -4.68 17.96 19.75
N THR A 378 -4.68 18.59 18.59
CA THR A 378 -4.99 20.00 18.41
C THR A 378 -5.92 20.21 17.23
N ILE A 379 -6.60 21.36 17.20
CA ILE A 379 -7.48 21.76 16.10
C ILE A 379 -6.74 21.95 14.77
N ASP A 380 -5.43 22.18 14.83
CA ASP A 380 -4.57 22.40 13.66
C ASP A 380 -4.05 21.10 13.05
N ASP A 381 -4.30 19.96 13.69
CA ASP A 381 -3.94 18.66 13.13
C ASP A 381 -4.90 18.31 11.98
N SER A 382 -4.42 17.50 11.03
CA SER A 382 -5.26 16.97 9.97
C SER A 382 -5.60 15.50 10.19
N ASP A 383 -6.81 15.09 9.78
CA ASP A 383 -7.28 13.71 9.95
C ASP A 383 -8.15 13.26 8.78
N LEU A 384 -8.14 11.95 8.49
CA LEU A 384 -9.00 11.32 7.49
C LEU A 384 -10.40 10.97 8.01
N ASN A 385 -10.76 11.35 9.21
CA ASN A 385 -12.13 11.24 9.68
C ASN A 385 -13.01 12.35 9.10
N TYR A 386 -14.32 12.08 8.96
CA TYR A 386 -15.25 13.10 8.50
C TYR A 386 -15.58 14.13 9.58
N GLY A 387 -15.50 13.76 10.84
CA GLY A 387 -15.86 14.62 11.93
C GLY A 387 -15.19 14.26 13.25
N GLU A 388 -15.75 14.78 14.32
CA GLU A 388 -15.23 14.64 15.67
C GLU A 388 -15.17 13.20 16.15
N ILE A 389 -14.06 12.86 16.78
CA ILE A 389 -13.89 11.59 17.50
C ILE A 389 -14.14 11.87 18.98
N GLN A 390 -15.15 11.22 19.52
CA GLN A 390 -15.44 11.29 20.94
C GLN A 390 -14.61 10.25 21.70
N LEU A 391 -13.77 10.71 22.63
CA LEU A 391 -13.07 9.84 23.57
C LEU A 391 -13.85 9.67 24.86
N ILE A 392 -13.69 8.51 25.53
CA ILE A 392 -14.27 8.29 26.85
C ILE A 392 -13.56 9.19 27.85
N GLY A 393 -14.32 10.08 28.50
CA GLY A 393 -13.81 10.98 29.54
C GLY A 393 -13.12 12.25 29.07
N THR A 394 -12.89 12.41 27.76
CA THR A 394 -12.37 13.64 27.17
C THR A 394 -13.12 13.98 25.89
N VAL A 395 -13.48 15.23 25.71
CA VAL A 395 -13.92 15.73 24.41
C VAL A 395 -12.64 16.03 23.64
N GLY A 396 -12.40 15.28 22.57
CA GLY A 396 -11.32 15.60 21.64
C GLY A 396 -11.71 16.81 20.80
N ASP A 397 -10.76 17.70 20.53
CA ASP A 397 -10.97 18.74 19.54
C ASP A 397 -10.95 18.10 18.15
N SER A 398 -11.99 18.36 17.36
CA SER A 398 -12.01 17.95 15.95
C SER A 398 -10.96 18.75 15.19
N PRO A 399 -10.07 18.10 14.41
CA PRO A 399 -9.20 18.83 13.52
C PRO A 399 -10.01 19.63 12.51
N VAL A 400 -9.58 20.86 12.25
CA VAL A 400 -10.20 21.69 11.21
C VAL A 400 -9.98 21.09 9.83
N ASP A 401 -8.81 20.49 9.62
CA ASP A 401 -8.47 19.75 8.39
C ASP A 401 -8.95 18.30 8.49
N ASN A 402 -10.20 18.08 8.19
CA ASN A 402 -10.84 16.77 8.11
C ASN A 402 -11.55 16.59 6.76
N LEU A 403 -11.99 15.39 6.45
CA LEU A 403 -12.60 15.08 5.16
C LEU A 403 -13.82 15.94 4.85
N TYR A 404 -14.70 16.18 5.85
CA TYR A 404 -15.87 16.98 5.61
C TYR A 404 -15.49 18.45 5.37
N ASN A 405 -14.75 19.06 6.27
CA ASN A 405 -14.41 20.48 6.18
C ASN A 405 -13.59 20.82 4.94
N THR A 406 -12.66 19.94 4.57
CA THR A 406 -11.74 20.20 3.47
C THR A 406 -12.37 19.92 2.10
N TYR A 407 -13.15 18.85 1.96
CA TYR A 407 -13.60 18.40 0.65
C TYR A 407 -15.10 18.53 0.41
N TRP A 408 -15.93 18.52 1.46
CA TRP A 408 -17.38 18.48 1.34
C TRP A 408 -18.06 19.78 1.74
N SER A 409 -17.59 20.47 2.80
CA SER A 409 -18.24 21.69 3.30
C SER A 409 -18.41 22.74 2.23
N PRO A 410 -17.38 23.11 1.41
CA PRO A 410 -17.55 24.11 0.37
C PRO A 410 -18.59 23.72 -0.70
N TYR A 411 -18.70 22.44 -1.03
CA TYR A 411 -19.73 21.93 -1.93
C TYR A 411 -21.13 22.06 -1.29
N TYR A 412 -21.26 21.71 -0.01
CA TYR A 412 -22.53 21.80 0.71
C TYR A 412 -22.95 23.25 0.95
N ASP A 413 -22.00 24.16 1.17
CA ASP A 413 -22.26 25.60 1.30
C ASP A 413 -22.87 26.17 0.00
N GLU A 414 -22.40 25.72 -1.15
CA GLU A 414 -23.01 26.08 -2.44
C GLU A 414 -24.35 25.37 -2.64
N LEU A 415 -24.43 24.07 -2.40
CA LEU A 415 -25.61 23.25 -2.66
C LEU A 415 -26.83 23.71 -1.83
N TYR A 416 -26.62 24.00 -0.56
CA TYR A 416 -27.67 24.41 0.38
C TYR A 416 -27.85 25.91 0.49
N ASN A 417 -27.20 26.70 -0.35
CA ASN A 417 -27.44 28.13 -0.41
C ASN A 417 -28.87 28.39 -0.91
N SER A 418 -29.54 29.35 -0.28
CA SER A 418 -30.92 29.70 -0.60
C SER A 418 -31.12 30.18 -2.05
N ASP A 419 -30.07 30.70 -2.69
CA ASP A 419 -30.12 31.22 -4.06
C ASP A 419 -29.78 30.19 -5.12
N THR A 420 -29.24 29.03 -4.74
CA THR A 420 -28.84 27.99 -5.69
C THR A 420 -30.08 27.32 -6.34
N ARG A 421 -30.13 27.31 -7.66
CA ARG A 421 -31.21 26.76 -8.49
C ARG A 421 -30.66 26.13 -9.76
N TYR A 422 -31.33 25.12 -10.26
CA TYR A 422 -31.17 24.68 -11.62
C TYR A 422 -31.99 25.55 -12.59
N MET A 423 -31.36 25.95 -13.66
CA MET A 423 -32.02 26.66 -14.75
C MET A 423 -31.74 25.93 -16.07
N THR A 424 -32.77 25.51 -16.77
CA THR A 424 -32.63 24.91 -18.10
C THR A 424 -33.08 25.88 -19.15
N LEU A 425 -32.21 26.16 -20.11
CA LEU A 425 -32.43 27.05 -21.22
C LEU A 425 -32.11 26.38 -22.57
N LYS A 426 -32.71 26.91 -23.61
CA LYS A 426 -32.27 26.71 -24.99
C LYS A 426 -31.20 27.75 -25.34
N VAL A 427 -30.08 27.29 -25.88
CA VAL A 427 -28.93 28.15 -26.19
C VAL A 427 -28.42 27.86 -27.58
N ASN A 428 -28.19 28.91 -28.36
CA ASN A 428 -27.61 28.81 -29.71
C ASN A 428 -26.07 28.70 -29.60
N LEU A 429 -25.59 27.48 -29.55
CA LEU A 429 -24.17 27.18 -29.46
C LEU A 429 -23.62 26.71 -30.79
N ASN A 430 -22.51 27.26 -31.21
CA ASN A 430 -21.77 26.78 -32.38
C ASN A 430 -20.62 25.85 -31.96
N ALA A 431 -19.96 25.21 -32.91
CA ALA A 431 -18.88 24.27 -32.64
C ALA A 431 -17.67 24.93 -31.96
N ALA A 432 -17.42 26.23 -32.21
CA ALA A 432 -16.33 26.94 -31.54
C ALA A 432 -16.64 27.16 -30.04
N ASP A 433 -17.89 27.45 -29.70
CA ASP A 433 -18.31 27.58 -28.30
C ASP A 433 -18.08 26.30 -27.53
N ILE A 434 -18.43 25.14 -28.10
CA ILE A 434 -18.23 23.84 -27.45
C ILE A 434 -16.74 23.49 -27.32
N ASN A 435 -15.94 23.81 -28.35
CA ASN A 435 -14.51 23.52 -28.33
C ASN A 435 -13.75 24.39 -27.31
N GLN A 436 -14.17 25.62 -27.07
CA GLN A 436 -13.53 26.54 -26.14
C GLN A 436 -14.00 26.34 -24.68
N PHE A 437 -15.25 25.91 -24.49
CA PHE A 437 -15.86 25.75 -23.18
C PHE A 437 -15.30 24.54 -22.43
N ASN A 438 -14.93 24.69 -21.16
CA ASN A 438 -14.62 23.62 -20.22
C ASN A 438 -15.66 23.61 -19.09
N PHE A 439 -15.96 22.44 -18.51
CA PHE A 439 -16.97 22.34 -17.45
C PHE A 439 -16.59 23.07 -16.16
N PHE A 440 -15.33 23.42 -15.97
CA PHE A 440 -14.88 24.30 -14.87
C PHE A 440 -14.97 25.80 -15.21
N ASP A 441 -15.34 26.18 -16.45
CA ASP A 441 -15.57 27.55 -16.83
C ASP A 441 -16.93 28.04 -16.29
N GLN A 442 -17.07 29.36 -16.22
CA GLN A 442 -18.32 30.01 -15.83
C GLN A 442 -18.98 30.65 -17.06
N VAL A 443 -20.29 30.75 -17.00
CA VAL A 443 -21.10 31.39 -18.03
C VAL A 443 -21.83 32.57 -17.41
N MET A 444 -21.68 33.74 -18.01
CA MET A 444 -22.44 34.91 -17.66
C MET A 444 -23.71 35.02 -18.54
N ILE A 445 -24.85 35.20 -17.88
CA ILE A 445 -26.13 35.47 -18.52
C ILE A 445 -26.75 36.68 -17.78
N LYS A 446 -26.91 37.80 -18.48
CA LYS A 446 -27.54 39.01 -17.93
C LYS A 446 -27.03 39.41 -16.55
N ASN A 447 -25.76 39.59 -16.37
CA ASN A 447 -25.10 39.99 -15.10
C ASN A 447 -25.15 38.98 -13.96
N ARG A 448 -25.43 37.70 -14.23
CA ARG A 448 -25.32 36.64 -13.25
C ARG A 448 -24.39 35.55 -13.80
N ASN A 449 -23.60 34.96 -12.92
CA ASN A 449 -22.71 33.88 -13.23
C ASN A 449 -23.38 32.52 -12.94
N TYR A 450 -23.14 31.59 -13.84
CA TYR A 450 -23.64 30.23 -13.74
C TYR A 450 -22.52 29.24 -13.99
N ARG A 451 -22.57 28.08 -13.37
CA ARG A 451 -21.88 26.88 -13.84
C ARG A 451 -22.77 26.12 -14.80
N VAL A 452 -22.17 25.39 -15.69
CA VAL A 452 -22.89 24.50 -16.59
C VAL A 452 -22.81 23.09 -16.04
N ASN A 453 -23.98 22.49 -15.77
CA ASN A 453 -24.09 21.12 -15.31
C ASN A 453 -24.14 20.13 -16.48
N LYS A 454 -24.89 20.48 -17.52
CA LYS A 454 -25.11 19.62 -18.67
C LYS A 454 -25.31 20.40 -19.95
N ILE A 455 -24.73 19.92 -21.06
CA ILE A 455 -24.97 20.44 -22.40
C ILE A 455 -25.46 19.28 -23.30
N GLU A 456 -26.66 19.42 -23.83
CA GLU A 456 -27.14 18.56 -24.92
C GLU A 456 -26.96 19.31 -26.25
N TYR A 457 -25.76 19.23 -26.81
CA TYR A 457 -25.36 19.97 -27.98
C TYR A 457 -26.11 19.45 -29.24
N LYS A 458 -26.68 20.36 -29.99
CA LYS A 458 -27.31 20.10 -31.28
C LYS A 458 -26.67 20.98 -32.35
N PRO A 459 -25.94 20.42 -33.32
CA PRO A 459 -25.41 21.20 -34.44
C PRO A 459 -26.51 21.85 -35.23
N ASN A 460 -26.39 23.16 -35.49
CA ASN A 460 -27.34 23.96 -36.29
C ASN A 460 -28.78 24.06 -35.73
N ASP A 461 -28.95 23.75 -34.43
CA ASP A 461 -30.21 23.89 -33.71
C ASP A 461 -29.95 24.40 -32.29
N LEU A 462 -31.00 24.78 -31.57
CA LEU A 462 -30.89 25.18 -30.18
C LEU A 462 -30.50 24.01 -29.29
N SER A 463 -29.37 24.13 -28.64
CA SER A 463 -28.89 23.19 -27.66
C SER A 463 -29.61 23.36 -26.32
N THR A 464 -29.83 22.26 -25.58
CA THR A 464 -30.39 22.35 -24.24
C THR A 464 -29.25 22.41 -23.24
N VAL A 465 -29.23 23.44 -22.39
CA VAL A 465 -28.19 23.61 -21.40
C VAL A 465 -28.82 23.73 -20.00
N GLU A 466 -28.29 22.96 -19.07
CA GLU A 466 -28.63 23.04 -17.67
C GLU A 466 -27.55 23.80 -16.91
N PHE A 467 -27.95 24.86 -16.26
CA PHE A 467 -27.10 25.75 -15.48
C PHE A 467 -27.38 25.60 -14.00
N ILE A 468 -26.33 25.78 -13.19
CA ILE A 468 -26.41 25.97 -11.75
C ILE A 468 -26.13 27.44 -11.45
N LEU A 469 -27.08 28.12 -10.84
CA LEU A 469 -26.84 29.47 -10.35
C LEU A 469 -25.86 29.40 -9.18
N ILE A 470 -24.76 30.12 -9.29
CA ILE A 470 -23.75 30.25 -8.24
C ILE A 470 -24.13 31.45 -7.37
N PRO A 471 -24.20 31.31 -6.04
CA PRO A 471 -24.53 32.41 -5.11
C PRO A 471 -23.50 33.51 -5.06
#